data_8d153bab83d5a000fe5e87e42aff50b3
#
_entry.id   8d153bab83d5a000fe5e87e42aff50b3
#
_cell.length_a   1.000
_cell.length_b   1.000
_cell.length_c   1.000
_cell.angle_alpha   90.00
_cell.angle_beta   90.00
_cell.angle_gamma   90.00
#
_symmetry.space_group_name_H-M   'P 1'
#
loop_
_entity.id
_entity.type
_entity.pdbx_description
1 polymer ?
#
loop_
_entity_poly.entity_id
_entity_poly.type
_entity_poly.pdbx_seq_one_letter_code
_entity_poly.pdbx_strand_id
1 'polypeptide(L)'
;MEDKNNSTRVLIYIIIGIVILETIAQSCLKKTKLTNNQNYICVSIMAYFLICLLLIKSYAYDTMGIVNLIWSCFSIILVVCAGVFLYHEEFTRYDCMGMIFVFAGLYFIFMKDHQKQIKS
;
A
#
# COMPACT_ATOMS: atom_id res chain seq x y z
N MET A 1 0.95 26.01 -7.71
CA MET A 1 1.18 25.45 -6.37
C MET A 1 -0.04 24.79 -5.76
N GLU A 2 -1.22 25.40 -5.88
CA GLU A 2 -2.44 24.78 -5.37
C GLU A 2 -2.76 23.48 -6.08
N ASP A 3 -2.48 23.40 -7.39
CA ASP A 3 -2.76 22.20 -8.18
C ASP A 3 -1.92 21.00 -7.72
N LYS A 4 -0.66 21.23 -7.35
CA LYS A 4 0.21 20.16 -6.86
C LYS A 4 -0.26 19.62 -5.51
N ASN A 5 -0.68 20.51 -4.60
CA ASN A 5 -1.18 20.11 -3.30
C ASN A 5 -2.49 19.33 -3.43
N ASN A 6 -3.40 19.78 -4.29
CA ASN A 6 -4.65 19.08 -4.53
C ASN A 6 -4.40 17.72 -5.19
N SER A 7 -3.48 17.65 -6.15
CA SER A 7 -3.12 16.40 -6.80
C SER A 7 -2.52 15.40 -5.81
N THR A 8 -1.65 15.89 -4.92
CA THR A 8 -1.05 15.03 -3.90
C THR A 8 -2.09 14.51 -2.93
N ARG A 9 -3.04 15.36 -2.51
CA ARG A 9 -4.12 14.93 -1.62
C ARG A 9 -4.99 13.87 -2.25
N VAL A 10 -5.40 14.08 -3.50
CA VAL A 10 -6.21 13.10 -4.23
C VAL A 10 -5.44 11.78 -4.36
N LEU A 11 -4.16 11.84 -4.69
CA LEU A 11 -3.31 10.66 -4.81
C LEU A 11 -3.25 9.88 -3.49
N ILE A 12 -3.07 10.59 -2.36
CA ILE A 12 -3.01 9.96 -1.05
C ILE A 12 -4.34 9.27 -0.73
N TYR A 13 -5.48 9.91 -1.01
CA TYR A 13 -6.79 9.30 -0.78
C TYR A 13 -6.98 8.04 -1.63
N ILE A 14 -6.55 8.09 -2.89
CA ILE A 14 -6.62 6.92 -3.77
C ILE A 14 -5.77 5.77 -3.22
N ILE A 15 -4.55 6.08 -2.78
CA ILE A 15 -3.63 5.08 -2.24
C ILE A 15 -4.18 4.48 -0.93
N ILE A 16 -4.77 5.31 -0.07
CA ILE A 16 -5.40 4.80 1.17
C ILE A 16 -6.52 3.81 0.82
N GLY A 17 -7.34 4.14 -0.18
CA GLY A 17 -8.37 3.23 -0.66
C GLY A 17 -7.79 1.91 -1.17
N ILE A 18 -6.71 1.99 -1.96
CA ILE A 18 -6.02 0.81 -2.49
C ILE A 18 -5.51 -0.07 -1.34
N VAL A 19 -4.88 0.55 -0.34
CA VAL A 19 -4.29 -0.19 0.79
C VAL A 19 -5.37 -0.87 1.62
N ILE A 20 -6.50 -0.19 1.85
CA ILE A 20 -7.63 -0.79 2.57
C ILE A 20 -8.17 -2.00 1.81
N LEU A 21 -8.39 -1.87 0.50
CA LEU A 21 -8.85 -2.97 -0.34
C LEU A 21 -7.85 -4.12 -0.36
N GLU A 22 -6.56 -3.81 -0.43
CA GLU A 22 -5.52 -4.82 -0.41
C GLU A 22 -5.51 -5.59 0.92
N THR A 23 -5.65 -4.87 2.03
CA THR A 23 -5.69 -5.51 3.35
C THR A 23 -6.89 -6.44 3.46
N ILE A 24 -8.05 -6.01 2.97
CA ILE A 24 -9.26 -6.85 2.95
C ILE A 24 -9.03 -8.07 2.08
N ALA A 25 -8.44 -7.89 0.88
CA ALA A 25 -8.19 -8.99 -0.04
C ALA A 25 -7.24 -10.02 0.57
N GLN A 26 -6.15 -9.56 1.17
CA GLN A 26 -5.18 -10.46 1.80
C GLN A 26 -5.77 -11.17 3.01
N SER A 27 -6.57 -10.48 3.81
CA SER A 27 -7.26 -11.09 4.95
C SER A 27 -8.22 -12.17 4.49
N CYS A 28 -8.94 -11.94 3.40
CA CYS A 28 -9.85 -12.95 2.84
C CYS A 28 -9.08 -14.15 2.32
N LEU A 29 -7.93 -13.94 1.68
CA LEU A 29 -7.07 -15.04 1.22
C LEU A 29 -6.56 -15.87 2.40
N LYS A 30 -6.18 -15.21 3.49
CA LYS A 30 -5.75 -15.89 4.70
C LYS A 30 -6.89 -16.74 5.28
N LYS A 31 -8.10 -16.18 5.33
CA LYS A 31 -9.28 -16.92 5.80
C LYS A 31 -9.58 -18.12 4.92
N THR A 32 -9.40 -18.00 3.61
CA THR A 32 -9.59 -19.12 2.69
C THR A 32 -8.72 -20.31 3.10
N LYS A 33 -7.45 -20.04 3.43
CA LYS A 33 -6.55 -21.11 3.84
C LYS A 33 -6.93 -21.69 5.21
N LEU A 34 -7.37 -20.84 6.14
CA LEU A 34 -7.71 -21.29 7.49
C LEU A 34 -9.03 -22.06 7.55
N THR A 35 -10.03 -21.66 6.75
CA THR A 35 -11.38 -22.24 6.80
C THR A 35 -11.70 -23.16 5.63
N ASN A 36 -10.83 -23.20 4.62
CA ASN A 36 -11.05 -23.94 3.36
C ASN A 36 -12.30 -23.51 2.60
N ASN A 37 -12.78 -22.28 2.82
CA ASN A 37 -13.96 -21.76 2.15
C ASN A 37 -13.54 -20.94 0.94
N GLN A 38 -13.89 -21.42 -0.25
CA GLN A 38 -13.48 -20.80 -1.52
C GLN A 38 -14.22 -19.50 -1.83
N ASN A 39 -15.30 -19.19 -1.12
CA ASN A 39 -16.04 -17.95 -1.33
C ASN A 39 -15.20 -16.72 -1.06
N TYR A 40 -14.24 -16.81 -0.14
CA TYR A 40 -13.34 -15.69 0.16
C TYR A 40 -12.42 -15.35 -1.01
N ILE A 41 -12.11 -16.32 -1.86
CA ILE A 41 -11.30 -16.07 -3.06
C ILE A 41 -12.02 -15.11 -4.01
N CYS A 42 -13.32 -15.29 -4.19
CA CYS A 42 -14.12 -14.40 -5.04
C CYS A 42 -14.09 -12.96 -4.54
N VAL A 43 -14.21 -12.77 -3.23
CA VAL A 43 -14.13 -11.43 -2.62
C VAL A 43 -12.75 -10.82 -2.87
N SER A 44 -11.69 -11.60 -2.74
CA SER A 44 -10.33 -11.14 -2.98
C SER A 44 -10.11 -10.73 -4.42
N ILE A 45 -10.61 -11.51 -5.38
CA ILE A 45 -10.50 -11.20 -6.80
C ILE A 45 -11.20 -9.88 -7.11
N MET A 46 -12.41 -9.68 -6.57
CA MET A 46 -13.12 -8.42 -6.78
C MET A 46 -12.38 -7.24 -6.16
N ALA A 47 -11.80 -7.41 -4.98
CA ALA A 47 -11.03 -6.36 -4.34
C ALA A 47 -9.81 -5.98 -5.18
N TYR A 48 -9.07 -6.97 -5.70
CA TYR A 48 -7.92 -6.69 -6.57
C TYR A 48 -8.33 -6.04 -7.89
N PHE A 49 -9.48 -6.39 -8.41
CA PHE A 49 -10.01 -5.73 -9.62
C PHE A 49 -10.23 -4.23 -9.36
N LEU A 50 -10.84 -3.91 -8.21
CA LEU A 50 -11.02 -2.50 -7.82
C LEU A 50 -9.69 -1.79 -7.61
N ILE A 51 -8.71 -2.49 -7.04
CA ILE A 51 -7.36 -1.95 -6.87
C ILE A 51 -6.75 -1.59 -8.23
N CYS A 52 -6.92 -2.45 -9.23
CA CYS A 52 -6.41 -2.16 -10.58
C CYS A 52 -7.02 -0.89 -11.15
N LEU A 53 -8.32 -0.69 -10.97
CA LEU A 53 -8.98 0.52 -11.46
C LEU A 53 -8.46 1.77 -10.74
N LEU A 54 -8.27 1.68 -9.43
CA LEU A 54 -7.73 2.79 -8.64
C LEU A 54 -6.28 3.10 -8.99
N LEU A 55 -5.48 2.06 -9.29
CA LEU A 55 -4.10 2.25 -9.72
C LEU A 55 -4.02 3.02 -11.04
N ILE A 56 -4.89 2.67 -11.99
CA ILE A 56 -4.93 3.40 -13.26
C ILE A 56 -5.21 4.88 -13.01
N LYS A 57 -6.14 5.20 -12.12
CA LYS A 57 -6.43 6.58 -11.75
C LYS A 57 -5.24 7.26 -11.09
N SER A 58 -4.51 6.54 -10.24
CA SER A 58 -3.38 7.11 -9.51
C SER A 58 -2.22 7.48 -10.44
N TYR A 59 -2.04 6.75 -11.53
CA TYR A 59 -0.97 7.04 -12.49
C TYR A 59 -1.18 8.37 -13.23
N ALA A 60 -2.38 8.92 -13.22
CA ALA A 60 -2.63 10.26 -13.75
C ALA A 60 -2.01 11.37 -12.89
N TYR A 61 -1.73 11.07 -11.62
CA TYR A 61 -1.21 12.06 -10.67
C TYR A 61 0.28 11.95 -10.42
N ASP A 62 0.87 10.76 -10.62
CA ASP A 62 2.31 10.58 -10.40
C ASP A 62 2.82 9.39 -11.19
N THR A 63 4.14 9.20 -11.18
CA THR A 63 4.77 8.10 -11.90
C THR A 63 4.46 6.76 -11.24
N MET A 64 4.57 5.70 -12.03
CA MET A 64 4.33 4.34 -11.56
C MET A 64 5.24 3.98 -10.37
N GLY A 65 6.51 4.38 -10.44
CA GLY A 65 7.46 4.06 -9.37
C GLY A 65 7.11 4.72 -8.06
N ILE A 66 6.77 6.02 -8.09
CA ILE A 66 6.41 6.77 -6.88
C ILE A 66 5.10 6.26 -6.28
N VAL A 67 4.11 6.00 -7.12
CA VAL A 67 2.83 5.44 -6.66
C VAL A 67 3.06 4.11 -5.95
N ASN A 68 3.86 3.24 -6.54
CA ASN A 68 4.16 1.94 -5.96
C ASN A 68 4.89 2.06 -4.61
N LEU A 69 5.81 3.01 -4.50
CA LEU A 69 6.55 3.23 -3.26
C LEU A 69 5.65 3.71 -2.13
N ILE A 70 4.77 4.69 -2.41
CA ILE A 70 3.82 5.19 -1.41
C ILE A 70 2.85 4.10 -1.01
N TRP A 71 2.32 3.37 -1.99
CA TRP A 71 1.42 2.25 -1.75
C TRP A 71 2.09 1.18 -0.87
N SER A 72 3.33 0.81 -1.20
CA SER A 72 4.06 -0.20 -0.43
C SER A 72 4.26 0.21 1.02
N CYS A 73 4.56 1.49 1.26
CA CYS A 73 4.76 2.01 2.60
C CYS A 73 3.51 1.84 3.46
N PHE A 74 2.37 2.31 2.97
CA PHE A 74 1.11 2.19 3.70
C PHE A 74 0.66 0.73 3.80
N SER A 75 0.89 -0.05 2.74
CA SER A 75 0.52 -1.46 2.70
C SER A 75 1.24 -2.26 3.77
N ILE A 76 2.56 -2.06 3.89
CA ILE A 76 3.35 -2.76 4.89
C ILE A 76 2.79 -2.52 6.29
N ILE A 77 2.49 -1.26 6.62
CA ILE A 77 1.96 -0.91 7.93
C ILE A 77 0.62 -1.59 8.18
N LEU A 78 -0.32 -1.45 7.26
CA LEU A 78 -1.67 -1.97 7.47
C LEU A 78 -1.73 -3.49 7.44
N VAL A 79 -1.02 -4.12 6.50
CA VAL A 79 -1.05 -5.59 6.39
C VAL A 79 -0.37 -6.23 7.58
N VAL A 80 0.77 -5.69 8.03
CA VAL A 80 1.46 -6.23 9.21
C VAL A 80 0.60 -6.04 10.45
N CYS A 81 -0.02 -4.86 10.61
CA CYS A 81 -0.92 -4.63 11.75
C CYS A 81 -2.10 -5.60 11.74
N ALA A 82 -2.70 -5.84 10.57
CA ALA A 82 -3.80 -6.77 10.45
C ALA A 82 -3.35 -8.19 10.80
N GLY A 83 -2.17 -8.61 10.32
CA GLY A 83 -1.65 -9.93 10.62
C GLY A 83 -1.42 -10.13 12.12
N VAL A 84 -0.81 -9.14 12.76
CA VAL A 84 -0.50 -9.23 14.19
C VAL A 84 -1.78 -9.18 15.04
N PHE A 85 -2.68 -8.23 14.76
CA PHE A 85 -3.86 -8.02 15.61
C PHE A 85 -5.00 -8.99 15.33
N LEU A 86 -5.24 -9.32 14.05
CA LEU A 86 -6.37 -10.18 13.69
C LEU A 86 -6.02 -11.66 13.72
N TYR A 87 -4.81 -12.01 13.32
CA TYR A 87 -4.40 -13.40 13.16
C TYR A 87 -3.32 -13.81 14.16
N HIS A 88 -2.93 -12.91 15.07
CA HIS A 88 -1.94 -13.15 16.12
C HIS A 88 -0.63 -13.68 15.58
N GLU A 89 -0.19 -13.15 14.42
CA GLU A 89 1.09 -13.50 13.84
C GLU A 89 2.23 -12.96 14.69
N GLU A 90 3.33 -13.71 14.74
CA GLU A 90 4.51 -13.29 15.48
C GLU A 90 5.23 -12.18 14.75
N PHE A 91 5.60 -11.11 15.49
CA PHE A 91 6.37 -10.01 14.95
C PHE A 91 7.73 -10.01 15.65
N THR A 92 8.75 -10.44 14.93
CA THR A 92 10.09 -10.62 15.48
C THR A 92 10.92 -9.34 15.36
N ARG A 93 12.09 -9.33 16.01
CA ARG A 93 13.04 -8.23 15.87
C ARG A 93 13.53 -8.09 14.44
N TYR A 94 13.69 -9.21 13.73
CA TYR A 94 14.11 -9.18 12.32
C TYR A 94 13.10 -8.48 11.44
N ASP A 95 11.80 -8.69 11.69
CA ASP A 95 10.75 -8.01 10.96
C ASP A 95 10.79 -6.50 11.19
N CYS A 96 11.02 -6.10 12.44
CA CYS A 96 11.14 -4.70 12.81
C CYS A 96 12.32 -4.04 12.10
N MET A 97 13.48 -4.69 12.08
CA MET A 97 14.67 -4.19 11.41
C MET A 97 14.45 -4.05 9.90
N GLY A 98 13.80 -5.05 9.29
CA GLY A 98 13.47 -5.01 7.87
C GLY A 98 12.57 -3.84 7.52
N MET A 99 11.56 -3.58 8.36
CA MET A 99 10.67 -2.44 8.16
C MET A 99 11.40 -1.11 8.27
N ILE A 100 12.32 -0.99 9.22
CA ILE A 100 13.12 0.24 9.37
C ILE A 100 13.95 0.50 8.11
N PHE A 101 14.57 -0.53 7.54
CA PHE A 101 15.34 -0.39 6.30
C PHE A 101 14.45 0.00 5.12
N VAL A 102 13.26 -0.57 5.02
CA VAL A 102 12.32 -0.24 3.96
C VAL A 102 11.90 1.23 4.05
N PHE A 103 11.57 1.71 5.25
CA PHE A 103 11.18 3.10 5.45
C PHE A 103 12.35 4.06 5.21
N ALA A 104 13.56 3.66 5.59
CA ALA A 104 14.76 4.45 5.30
C ALA A 104 14.97 4.59 3.78
N GLY A 105 14.80 3.49 3.04
CA GLY A 105 14.89 3.51 1.59
C GLY A 105 13.86 4.42 0.96
N LEU A 106 12.63 4.36 1.44
CA LEU A 106 11.55 5.25 0.98
C LEU A 106 11.88 6.72 1.24
N TYR A 107 12.39 7.02 2.41
CA TYR A 107 12.79 8.38 2.77
C TYR A 107 13.81 8.95 1.78
N PHE A 108 14.84 8.16 1.43
CA PHE A 108 15.85 8.60 0.47
C PHE A 108 15.25 8.84 -0.92
N ILE A 109 14.32 8.00 -1.35
CA ILE A 109 13.68 8.16 -2.65
C ILE A 109 12.83 9.43 -2.69
N PHE A 110 12.09 9.73 -1.62
CA PHE A 110 11.32 10.96 -1.51
C PHE A 110 12.24 12.19 -1.52
N MET A 111 13.39 12.13 -0.88
CA MET A 111 14.35 13.24 -0.92
C MET A 111 14.89 13.47 -2.32
N LYS A 112 15.17 12.42 -3.06
CA LYS A 112 15.62 12.52 -4.44
C LYS A 112 14.58 13.21 -5.31
N ASP A 113 13.33 12.84 -5.15
CA ASP A 113 12.23 13.43 -5.90
C ASP A 113 12.05 14.90 -5.56
N HIS A 114 12.18 15.24 -4.28
CA HIS A 114 12.11 16.62 -3.82
C HIS A 114 13.22 17.47 -4.41
N GLN A 115 14.46 16.97 -4.45
CA GLN A 115 15.59 17.66 -5.06
C GLN A 115 15.39 17.87 -6.55
N LYS A 116 14.81 16.89 -7.23
CA LYS A 116 14.52 17.00 -8.66
C LYS A 116 13.54 18.14 -8.95
N GLN A 117 12.55 18.32 -8.09
CA GLN A 117 11.58 19.40 -8.22
C GLN A 117 12.22 20.78 -7.98
N ILE A 118 13.17 20.86 -7.07
CA ILE A 118 13.88 22.11 -6.77
C ILE A 118 14.79 22.51 -7.93
N LYS A 119 15.44 21.54 -8.58
CA LYS A 119 16.37 21.82 -9.68
C LYS A 119 15.66 22.17 -11.00
N SER A 120 14.44 21.78 -11.17
CA SER A 120 13.69 22.11 -12.38
C SER A 120 12.83 23.34 -12.18
#